data_250c87c4e540fbf8975c62da7d0b6068
#
_entry.id   250c87c4e540fbf8975c62da7d0b6068
#
_cell.length_a   1.000
_cell.length_b   1.000
_cell.length_c   1.000
_cell.angle_alpha   90.00
_cell.angle_beta   90.00
_cell.angle_gamma   90.00
#
_symmetry.space_group_name_H-M   'P 1'
#
loop_
_entity.id
_entity.type
_entity.pdbx_description
1 polymer ?
#
loop_
_entity_poly.entity_id
_entity_poly.type
_entity_poly.pdbx_seq_one_letter_code
_entity_poly.pdbx_strand_id
1 'polypeptide(L)'
;MFPDARGVGPQQMLRITQELRHFESIFLEPTADDQVYGARVFDLFEELPFAGHPILGAAAVLHRSSGTAMRRVWKFTLAAKTVSVTTDVGETGLRGELRQGKAQMLGVVDDRGSIARALSLNAWDLAADLPLEVVSTGLKYLVVPVVAGALERARIAIDLTSTLQKHGAQFAVLLDDVTPEQRHWNNNGIVEDVATGSAAGVIGAYRLKHQRAESGKTFALHQGRFTGRPSVLHVTPRRMESGDIEVCVSGNVAFVGHGELAVLPD
;
A
#
# COMPACT_ATOMS: atom_id res chain seq x y z
N MET A 1 4.88 -7.38 -13.40
CA MET A 1 4.11 -8.60 -13.06
C MET A 1 4.49 -9.73 -14.00
N PHE A 2 4.70 -10.91 -13.46
CA PHE A 2 5.01 -12.15 -14.15
C PHE A 2 3.80 -13.09 -14.03
N PRO A 3 3.08 -13.38 -15.14
CA PRO A 3 1.78 -14.08 -15.08
C PRO A 3 1.90 -15.58 -14.78
N ASP A 4 3.05 -16.17 -15.06
CA ASP A 4 3.39 -17.56 -14.74
C ASP A 4 4.85 -17.63 -14.32
N ALA A 5 5.07 -17.84 -13.04
CA ALA A 5 6.40 -17.94 -12.45
C ALA A 5 6.67 -19.34 -11.88
N ARG A 6 5.95 -20.34 -12.36
CA ARG A 6 6.19 -21.73 -11.94
C ARG A 6 7.62 -22.15 -12.28
N GLY A 7 8.33 -22.69 -11.30
CA GLY A 7 9.72 -23.11 -11.45
C GLY A 7 10.77 -22.00 -11.26
N VAL A 8 10.35 -20.75 -11.06
CA VAL A 8 11.25 -19.65 -10.74
C VAL A 8 11.47 -19.62 -9.23
N GLY A 9 12.71 -19.72 -8.79
CA GLY A 9 13.07 -19.71 -7.36
C GLY A 9 13.03 -18.30 -6.75
N PRO A 10 12.90 -18.18 -5.39
CA PRO A 10 12.85 -16.89 -4.71
C PRO A 10 14.03 -15.98 -4.99
N GLN A 11 15.24 -16.55 -5.06
CA GLN A 11 16.46 -15.79 -5.36
C GLN A 11 16.45 -15.24 -6.79
N GLN A 12 15.94 -16.00 -7.74
CA GLN A 12 15.78 -15.56 -9.12
C GLN A 12 14.72 -14.45 -9.21
N MET A 13 13.60 -14.58 -8.50
CA MET A 13 12.56 -13.54 -8.45
C MET A 13 13.11 -12.21 -7.91
N LEU A 14 13.92 -12.27 -6.84
CA LEU A 14 14.60 -11.09 -6.29
C LEU A 14 15.57 -10.48 -7.30
N ARG A 15 16.43 -11.29 -7.94
CA ARG A 15 17.37 -10.81 -8.95
C ARG A 15 16.66 -10.19 -10.15
N ILE A 16 15.59 -10.79 -10.65
CA ILE A 16 14.75 -10.21 -11.72
C ILE A 16 14.22 -8.84 -11.30
N THR A 17 13.72 -8.71 -10.06
CA THR A 17 13.22 -7.43 -9.54
C THR A 17 14.32 -6.37 -9.50
N GLN A 18 15.51 -6.74 -9.04
CA GLN A 18 16.70 -5.87 -8.97
C GLN A 18 17.17 -5.42 -10.35
N GLU A 19 17.23 -6.32 -11.33
CA GLU A 19 17.68 -6.01 -12.70
C GLU A 19 16.68 -5.07 -13.41
N LEU A 20 15.38 -5.30 -13.23
CA LEU A 20 14.35 -4.45 -13.82
C LEU A 20 14.21 -3.09 -13.08
N ARG A 21 14.76 -2.96 -11.88
CA ARG A 21 14.73 -1.75 -11.04
C ARG A 21 13.35 -1.17 -10.83
N HIS A 22 12.34 -2.03 -10.82
CA HIS A 22 11.00 -1.63 -10.40
C HIS A 22 10.94 -1.58 -8.88
N PHE A 23 10.13 -0.66 -8.34
CA PHE A 23 9.94 -0.54 -6.91
C PHE A 23 9.47 -1.87 -6.29
N GLU A 24 8.53 -2.54 -6.97
CA GLU A 24 8.06 -3.88 -6.61
C GLU A 24 7.76 -4.71 -7.85
N SER A 25 7.95 -6.01 -7.75
CA SER A 25 7.56 -7.01 -8.75
C SER A 25 6.65 -8.06 -8.11
N ILE A 26 5.63 -8.50 -8.84
CA ILE A 26 4.75 -9.60 -8.44
C ILE A 26 4.88 -10.77 -9.41
N PHE A 27 5.04 -11.95 -8.84
CA PHE A 27 5.18 -13.23 -9.52
C PHE A 27 3.97 -14.09 -9.19
N LEU A 28 3.28 -14.57 -10.22
CA LEU A 28 2.07 -15.36 -10.07
C LEU A 28 2.32 -16.83 -10.37
N GLU A 29 1.66 -17.69 -9.63
CA GLU A 29 1.59 -19.11 -9.87
C GLU A 29 0.12 -19.49 -10.16
N PRO A 30 -0.24 -19.77 -11.42
CA PRO A 30 -1.57 -20.22 -11.78
C PRO A 30 -1.98 -21.48 -11.03
N THR A 31 -3.26 -21.56 -10.66
CA THR A 31 -3.87 -22.76 -10.07
C THR A 31 -4.82 -23.45 -11.07
N ALA A 32 -5.54 -24.47 -10.65
CA ALA A 32 -6.60 -25.10 -11.46
C ALA A 32 -7.82 -24.18 -11.67
N ASP A 33 -8.01 -23.18 -10.81
CA ASP A 33 -9.05 -22.16 -10.93
C ASP A 33 -8.45 -20.91 -11.61
N ASP A 34 -9.02 -20.49 -12.72
CA ASP A 34 -8.53 -19.36 -13.53
C ASP A 34 -8.63 -17.98 -12.83
N GLN A 35 -9.29 -17.93 -11.67
CA GLN A 35 -9.42 -16.73 -10.84
C GLN A 35 -8.57 -16.77 -9.56
N VAL A 36 -7.84 -17.86 -9.32
CA VAL A 36 -7.04 -18.07 -8.10
C VAL A 36 -5.58 -18.27 -8.45
N TYR A 37 -4.71 -17.50 -7.82
CA TYR A 37 -3.27 -17.51 -8.05
C TYR A 37 -2.50 -17.56 -6.74
N GLY A 38 -1.44 -18.35 -6.68
CA GLY A 38 -0.34 -18.09 -5.77
C GLY A 38 0.34 -16.78 -6.17
N ALA A 39 0.79 -15.98 -5.20
CA ALA A 39 1.42 -14.71 -5.50
C ALA A 39 2.58 -14.43 -4.54
N ARG A 40 3.70 -13.98 -5.09
CA ARG A 40 4.87 -13.55 -4.34
C ARG A 40 5.26 -12.15 -4.80
N VAL A 41 5.53 -11.27 -3.86
CA VAL A 41 5.91 -9.88 -4.13
C VAL A 41 7.30 -9.64 -3.61
N PHE A 42 8.14 -9.01 -4.42
CA PHE A 42 9.50 -8.64 -4.07
C PHE A 42 9.69 -7.14 -4.28
N ASP A 43 10.34 -6.48 -3.33
CA ASP A 43 10.97 -5.20 -3.55
C ASP A 43 12.44 -5.39 -4.01
N LEU A 44 13.22 -4.33 -4.00
CA LEU A 44 14.64 -4.39 -4.39
C LEU A 44 15.54 -5.12 -3.37
N PHE A 45 15.02 -5.46 -2.18
CA PHE A 45 15.80 -5.98 -1.07
C PHE A 45 15.34 -7.37 -0.62
N GLU A 46 14.01 -7.60 -0.59
CA GLU A 46 13.46 -8.81 0.00
C GLU A 46 12.07 -9.18 -0.56
N GLU A 47 11.58 -10.36 -0.17
CA GLU A 47 10.19 -10.76 -0.38
C GLU A 47 9.28 -10.08 0.63
N LEU A 48 8.24 -9.40 0.14
CA LEU A 48 7.25 -8.74 0.97
C LEU A 48 6.10 -9.69 1.31
N PRO A 49 5.66 -9.77 2.58
CA PRO A 49 4.53 -10.62 2.97
C PRO A 49 3.20 -10.15 2.35
N PHE A 50 3.13 -8.88 1.96
CA PHE A 50 1.98 -8.26 1.31
C PHE A 50 2.37 -6.91 0.70
N ALA A 51 1.84 -6.62 -0.51
CA ALA A 51 1.89 -5.28 -1.09
C ALA A 51 0.63 -5.01 -1.93
N GLY A 52 0.03 -3.84 -1.78
CA GLY A 52 -1.29 -3.52 -2.35
C GLY A 52 -1.27 -3.26 -3.85
N HIS A 53 -0.41 -2.33 -4.30
CA HIS A 53 -0.44 -1.90 -5.70
C HIS A 53 0.04 -2.96 -6.70
N PRO A 54 1.02 -3.84 -6.41
CA PRO A 54 1.36 -4.93 -7.34
C PRO A 54 0.21 -5.91 -7.54
N ILE A 55 -0.54 -6.18 -6.47
CA ILE A 55 -1.71 -7.07 -6.51
C ILE A 55 -2.82 -6.46 -7.37
N LEU A 56 -3.09 -5.15 -7.22
CA LEU A 56 -4.05 -4.43 -8.07
C LEU A 56 -3.62 -4.46 -9.55
N GLY A 57 -2.33 -4.22 -9.80
CA GLY A 57 -1.75 -4.28 -11.13
C GLY A 57 -1.86 -5.67 -11.75
N ALA A 58 -1.57 -6.72 -10.98
CA ALA A 58 -1.68 -8.11 -11.42
C ALA A 58 -3.13 -8.47 -11.81
N ALA A 59 -4.10 -8.12 -10.96
CA ALA A 59 -5.51 -8.35 -11.23
C ALA A 59 -5.97 -7.66 -12.53
N ALA A 60 -5.52 -6.43 -12.76
CA ALA A 60 -5.85 -5.69 -13.98
C ALA A 60 -5.23 -6.33 -15.23
N VAL A 61 -3.98 -6.81 -15.15
CA VAL A 61 -3.35 -7.53 -16.28
C VAL A 61 -4.08 -8.83 -16.57
N LEU A 62 -4.43 -9.62 -15.55
CA LEU A 62 -5.23 -10.84 -15.71
C LEU A 62 -6.60 -10.54 -16.31
N HIS A 63 -7.27 -9.49 -15.87
CA HIS A 63 -8.54 -9.05 -16.44
C HIS A 63 -8.41 -8.74 -17.92
N ARG A 64 -7.40 -7.92 -18.29
CA ARG A 64 -7.13 -7.60 -19.69
C ARG A 64 -6.85 -8.85 -20.53
N SER A 65 -6.04 -9.78 -20.01
CA SER A 65 -5.69 -11.02 -20.71
C SER A 65 -6.89 -11.95 -20.88
N SER A 66 -7.89 -11.89 -20.01
CA SER A 66 -9.12 -12.67 -20.13
C SER A 66 -10.05 -12.18 -21.25
N GLY A 67 -9.82 -10.99 -21.79
CA GLY A 67 -10.62 -10.41 -22.89
C GLY A 67 -12.06 -10.05 -22.53
N THR A 68 -12.47 -10.17 -21.25
CA THR A 68 -13.83 -9.84 -20.82
C THR A 68 -13.98 -8.38 -20.44
N ALA A 69 -15.13 -7.78 -20.69
CA ALA A 69 -15.53 -6.48 -20.17
C ALA A 69 -16.30 -6.59 -18.84
N MET A 70 -16.65 -7.80 -18.41
CA MET A 70 -17.44 -8.02 -17.19
C MET A 70 -16.58 -7.90 -15.95
N ARG A 71 -17.15 -7.32 -14.90
CA ARG A 71 -16.53 -7.30 -13.57
C ARG A 71 -16.08 -8.71 -13.14
N ARG A 72 -14.82 -8.82 -12.64
CA ARG A 72 -14.23 -10.08 -12.17
C ARG A 72 -13.66 -9.95 -10.77
N VAL A 73 -13.62 -11.07 -10.07
CA VAL A 73 -12.98 -11.19 -8.75
C VAL A 73 -11.81 -12.14 -8.87
N TRP A 74 -10.63 -11.68 -8.48
CA TRP A 74 -9.38 -12.42 -8.47
C TRP A 74 -8.98 -12.70 -7.03
N LYS A 75 -8.44 -13.87 -6.76
CA LYS A 75 -7.92 -14.25 -5.44
C LYS A 75 -6.43 -14.49 -5.54
N PHE A 76 -5.68 -13.86 -4.65
CA PHE A 76 -4.23 -14.02 -4.55
C PHE A 76 -3.87 -14.56 -3.18
N THR A 77 -3.21 -15.71 -3.15
CA THR A 77 -2.67 -16.30 -1.92
C THR A 77 -1.22 -15.87 -1.77
N LEU A 78 -0.96 -15.00 -0.79
CA LEU A 78 0.37 -14.53 -0.41
C LEU A 78 0.84 -15.23 0.86
N ALA A 79 2.10 -15.04 1.23
CA ALA A 79 2.66 -15.61 2.45
C ALA A 79 1.88 -15.22 3.72
N ALA A 80 1.44 -13.97 3.83
CA ALA A 80 0.73 -13.47 5.02
C ALA A 80 -0.78 -13.78 5.01
N LYS A 81 -1.41 -13.74 3.84
CA LYS A 81 -2.88 -13.85 3.73
C LYS A 81 -3.34 -14.07 2.29
N THR A 82 -4.59 -14.55 2.15
CA THR A 82 -5.30 -14.52 0.87
C THR A 82 -6.11 -13.22 0.76
N VAL A 83 -6.03 -12.57 -0.38
CA VAL A 83 -6.76 -11.32 -0.67
C VAL A 83 -7.61 -11.45 -1.92
N SER A 84 -8.69 -10.69 -1.97
CA SER A 84 -9.55 -10.60 -3.14
C SER A 84 -9.48 -9.21 -3.75
N VAL A 85 -9.30 -9.17 -5.07
CA VAL A 85 -9.35 -7.95 -5.87
C VAL A 85 -10.51 -8.05 -6.84
N THR A 86 -11.35 -7.04 -6.84
CA THR A 86 -12.37 -6.88 -7.86
C THR A 86 -11.83 -5.96 -8.94
N THR A 87 -11.97 -6.35 -10.20
CA THR A 87 -11.63 -5.51 -11.35
C THR A 87 -12.85 -5.24 -12.22
N ASP A 88 -12.94 -4.03 -12.75
CA ASP A 88 -13.95 -3.62 -13.71
C ASP A 88 -13.35 -2.69 -14.78
N VAL A 89 -14.05 -2.56 -15.89
CA VAL A 89 -13.70 -1.62 -16.97
C VAL A 89 -14.51 -0.35 -16.72
N GLY A 90 -13.83 0.71 -16.25
CA GLY A 90 -14.42 2.03 -16.10
C GLY A 90 -14.19 2.93 -17.31
N GLU A 91 -14.70 4.16 -17.25
CA GLU A 91 -14.56 5.16 -18.32
C GLU A 91 -13.08 5.51 -18.61
N THR A 92 -12.22 5.46 -17.60
CA THR A 92 -10.79 5.80 -17.69
C THR A 92 -9.88 4.58 -17.83
N GLY A 93 -10.42 3.39 -18.10
CA GLY A 93 -9.68 2.14 -18.21
C GLY A 93 -9.97 1.15 -17.08
N LEU A 94 -9.07 0.21 -16.87
CA LEU A 94 -9.24 -0.82 -15.83
C LEU A 94 -9.04 -0.24 -14.43
N ARG A 95 -10.02 -0.49 -13.57
CA ARG A 95 -9.98 -0.17 -12.16
C ARG A 95 -9.88 -1.46 -11.34
N GLY A 96 -9.01 -1.44 -10.32
CA GLY A 96 -8.91 -2.49 -9.32
C GLY A 96 -9.38 -1.99 -7.95
N GLU A 97 -10.09 -2.85 -7.21
CA GLU A 97 -10.50 -2.63 -5.83
C GLU A 97 -10.03 -3.80 -4.96
N LEU A 98 -9.17 -3.50 -3.99
CA LEU A 98 -8.63 -4.46 -3.03
C LEU A 98 -9.33 -4.30 -1.68
N ARG A 99 -9.93 -5.39 -1.19
CA ARG A 99 -10.39 -5.48 0.20
C ARG A 99 -9.23 -5.87 1.09
N GLN A 100 -8.83 -4.97 1.98
CA GLN A 100 -7.70 -5.21 2.88
C GLN A 100 -8.09 -5.99 4.14
N GLY A 101 -9.40 -6.16 4.39
CA GLY A 101 -9.94 -6.83 5.57
C GLY A 101 -10.08 -5.91 6.77
N LYS A 102 -10.16 -6.51 7.97
CA LYS A 102 -10.40 -5.80 9.22
C LYS A 102 -9.14 -5.04 9.66
N ALA A 103 -9.34 -3.80 10.05
CA ALA A 103 -8.31 -2.98 10.64
C ALA A 103 -8.16 -3.28 12.14
N GLN A 104 -6.93 -3.20 12.63
CA GLN A 104 -6.57 -3.31 14.03
C GLN A 104 -5.98 -1.99 14.51
N MET A 105 -6.52 -1.42 15.58
CA MET A 105 -5.98 -0.25 16.28
C MET A 105 -5.08 -0.74 17.39
N LEU A 106 -3.76 -0.59 17.24
CA LEU A 106 -2.75 -1.27 18.07
C LEU A 106 -2.24 -0.40 19.23
N GLY A 107 -2.51 0.91 19.19
CA GLY A 107 -2.19 1.80 20.30
C GLY A 107 -1.74 3.19 19.87
N VAL A 108 -1.92 4.15 20.77
CA VAL A 108 -1.48 5.54 20.62
C VAL A 108 -0.01 5.65 21.04
N VAL A 109 0.74 6.51 20.37
CA VAL A 109 2.15 6.80 20.66
C VAL A 109 2.27 8.23 21.16
N ASP A 110 2.72 8.38 22.42
CA ASP A 110 2.83 9.70 23.06
C ASP A 110 4.14 10.42 22.75
N ASP A 111 5.16 9.72 22.27
CA ASP A 111 6.49 10.27 21.96
C ASP A 111 6.53 11.10 20.67
N ARG A 112 5.69 12.14 20.64
CA ARG A 112 5.56 13.05 19.49
C ARG A 112 6.88 13.76 19.14
N GLY A 113 7.65 14.11 20.16
CA GLY A 113 8.90 14.86 19.96
C GLY A 113 9.99 14.05 19.25
N SER A 114 10.18 12.79 19.63
CA SER A 114 11.17 11.92 18.97
C SER A 114 10.73 11.55 17.56
N ILE A 115 9.45 11.25 17.35
CA ILE A 115 8.91 10.96 16.03
C ILE A 115 9.06 12.16 15.11
N ALA A 116 8.70 13.37 15.54
CA ALA A 116 8.86 14.57 14.74
C ALA A 116 10.33 14.79 14.32
N ARG A 117 11.28 14.72 15.25
CA ARG A 117 12.71 14.88 14.96
C ARG A 117 13.23 13.85 13.95
N ALA A 118 12.81 12.58 14.08
CA ALA A 118 13.23 11.51 13.18
C ALA A 118 12.72 11.76 11.73
N LEU A 119 11.64 12.52 11.60
CA LEU A 119 11.04 12.94 10.33
C LEU A 119 11.51 14.33 9.87
N SER A 120 12.54 14.91 10.49
CA SER A 120 13.02 16.29 10.25
C SER A 120 11.96 17.37 10.46
N LEU A 121 11.03 17.11 11.37
CA LEU A 121 9.93 18.00 11.74
C LEU A 121 10.07 18.46 13.20
N ASN A 122 9.33 19.51 13.55
CA ASN A 122 9.16 19.95 14.93
C ASN A 122 7.86 19.34 15.52
N ALA A 123 7.73 19.35 16.83
CA ALA A 123 6.53 18.82 17.49
C ALA A 123 5.24 19.57 17.09
N TRP A 124 5.33 20.86 16.77
CA TRP A 124 4.20 21.68 16.29
C TRP A 124 3.85 21.46 14.82
N ASP A 125 4.67 20.76 14.05
CA ASP A 125 4.34 20.29 12.69
C ASP A 125 3.40 19.07 12.71
N LEU A 126 3.25 18.43 13.87
CA LEU A 126 2.28 17.33 14.05
C LEU A 126 0.91 17.91 14.43
N ALA A 127 -0.15 17.41 13.81
CA ALA A 127 -1.52 17.85 14.09
C ALA A 127 -1.88 17.61 15.56
N ALA A 128 -2.26 18.66 16.29
CA ALA A 128 -2.49 18.58 17.74
C ALA A 128 -3.80 17.84 18.11
N ASP A 129 -4.76 17.86 17.20
CA ASP A 129 -6.11 17.31 17.35
C ASP A 129 -6.24 15.85 16.93
N LEU A 130 -5.14 15.23 16.49
CA LEU A 130 -5.07 13.84 16.07
C LEU A 130 -3.89 13.12 16.75
N PRO A 131 -4.09 11.89 17.26
CA PRO A 131 -3.01 11.12 17.90
C PRO A 131 -2.09 10.49 16.86
N LEU A 132 -0.82 10.27 17.23
CA LEU A 132 -0.02 9.27 16.55
C LEU A 132 -0.51 7.90 16.97
N GLU A 133 -0.83 7.04 16.01
CA GLU A 133 -1.42 5.74 16.33
C GLU A 133 -0.89 4.63 15.42
N VAL A 134 -0.62 3.47 16.00
CA VAL A 134 -0.26 2.28 15.24
C VAL A 134 -1.52 1.57 14.78
N VAL A 135 -1.67 1.44 13.47
CA VAL A 135 -2.83 0.80 12.82
C VAL A 135 -2.34 -0.27 11.85
N SER A 136 -3.10 -1.34 11.70
CA SER A 136 -2.79 -2.44 10.76
C SER A 136 -4.02 -2.86 9.98
N THR A 137 -3.85 -3.08 8.68
CA THR A 137 -4.74 -3.88 7.81
C THR A 137 -4.01 -5.10 7.23
N GLY A 138 -2.90 -5.49 7.89
CA GLY A 138 -1.97 -6.54 7.48
C GLY A 138 -0.54 -6.15 7.82
N LEU A 139 -0.07 -4.97 7.39
CA LEU A 139 1.17 -4.35 7.82
C LEU A 139 0.88 -3.29 8.90
N LYS A 140 1.78 -3.15 9.87
CA LYS A 140 1.62 -2.24 11.01
C LYS A 140 2.27 -0.89 10.70
N TYR A 141 1.46 0.13 10.55
CA TYR A 141 1.92 1.50 10.30
C TYR A 141 1.70 2.40 11.50
N LEU A 142 2.71 3.19 11.85
CA LEU A 142 2.53 4.39 12.67
C LEU A 142 1.96 5.49 11.76
N VAL A 143 0.70 5.85 11.97
CA VAL A 143 0.09 7.02 11.32
C VAL A 143 0.55 8.27 12.04
N VAL A 144 1.17 9.19 11.30
CA VAL A 144 1.69 10.46 11.80
C VAL A 144 0.92 11.61 11.14
N PRO A 145 -0.15 12.10 11.80
CA PRO A 145 -0.89 13.24 11.28
C PRO A 145 -0.06 14.53 11.42
N VAL A 146 -0.01 15.30 10.35
CA VAL A 146 0.78 16.54 10.26
C VAL A 146 -0.08 17.73 9.86
N VAL A 147 0.36 18.94 10.20
CA VAL A 147 -0.30 20.18 9.77
C VAL A 147 -0.05 20.45 8.28
N ALA A 148 -0.89 21.27 7.67
CA ALA A 148 -0.74 21.68 6.28
C ALA A 148 0.67 22.22 5.98
N GLY A 149 1.25 21.78 4.87
CA GLY A 149 2.60 22.14 4.43
C GLY A 149 3.75 21.41 5.14
N ALA A 150 3.50 20.63 6.19
CA ALA A 150 4.55 19.84 6.86
C ALA A 150 5.02 18.66 6.01
N LEU A 151 4.15 18.09 5.18
CA LEU A 151 4.55 17.01 4.25
C LEU A 151 5.71 17.42 3.34
N GLU A 152 5.74 18.66 2.85
CA GLU A 152 6.79 19.16 1.97
C GLU A 152 8.17 19.17 2.63
N ARG A 153 8.20 19.49 3.94
CA ARG A 153 9.44 19.58 4.73
C ARG A 153 9.92 18.25 5.27
N ALA A 154 9.01 17.30 5.41
CA ALA A 154 9.30 16.00 6.01
C ALA A 154 10.39 15.24 5.24
N ARG A 155 11.35 14.70 5.97
CA ARG A 155 12.44 13.82 5.47
C ARG A 155 12.76 12.82 6.58
N ILE A 156 13.14 11.61 6.22
CA ILE A 156 13.69 10.67 7.18
C ILE A 156 15.18 11.02 7.37
N ALA A 157 15.50 11.55 8.54
CA ALA A 157 16.87 11.96 8.89
C ALA A 157 17.70 10.80 9.45
N ILE A 158 17.04 9.84 10.09
CA ILE A 158 17.66 8.69 10.75
C ILE A 158 16.78 7.48 10.47
N ASP A 159 17.36 6.31 10.26
CA ASP A 159 16.61 5.06 10.08
C ASP A 159 15.57 4.87 11.21
N LEU A 160 14.32 4.75 10.80
CA LEU A 160 13.16 4.67 11.70
C LEU A 160 12.96 3.28 12.30
N THR A 161 13.62 2.25 11.81
CA THR A 161 13.33 0.84 12.15
C THR A 161 13.31 0.60 13.65
N SER A 162 14.37 1.01 14.37
CA SER A 162 14.45 0.82 15.82
C SER A 162 13.42 1.64 16.61
N THR A 163 13.10 2.83 16.13
CA THR A 163 12.09 3.71 16.73
C THR A 163 10.69 3.12 16.55
N LEU A 164 10.36 2.67 15.35
CA LEU A 164 9.06 2.07 15.05
C LEU A 164 8.85 0.76 15.81
N GLN A 165 9.88 -0.09 15.90
CA GLN A 165 9.81 -1.36 16.64
C GLN A 165 9.47 -1.17 18.12
N LYS A 166 9.98 -0.12 18.76
CA LYS A 166 9.66 0.21 20.17
C LYS A 166 8.16 0.45 20.37
N HIS A 167 7.48 0.92 19.34
CA HIS A 167 6.04 1.19 19.35
C HIS A 167 5.21 0.09 18.69
N GLY A 168 5.84 -1.03 18.31
CA GLY A 168 5.15 -2.15 17.65
C GLY A 168 4.74 -1.89 16.20
N ALA A 169 5.29 -0.86 15.56
CA ALA A 169 5.09 -0.55 14.15
C ALA A 169 6.22 -1.12 13.27
N GLN A 170 5.91 -1.39 12.01
CA GLN A 170 6.87 -1.79 10.98
C GLN A 170 7.29 -0.60 10.11
N PHE A 171 6.34 0.27 9.81
CA PHE A 171 6.50 1.42 8.93
C PHE A 171 5.86 2.67 9.53
N ALA A 172 6.18 3.83 8.97
CA ALA A 172 5.50 5.09 9.26
C ALA A 172 4.83 5.63 7.99
N VAL A 173 3.69 6.28 8.15
CA VAL A 173 3.03 7.04 7.09
C VAL A 173 2.63 8.40 7.64
N LEU A 174 3.00 9.47 6.93
CA LEU A 174 2.58 10.82 7.27
C LEU A 174 1.26 11.13 6.56
N LEU A 175 0.37 11.84 7.26
CA LEU A 175 -0.95 12.21 6.78
C LEU A 175 -1.21 13.70 6.99
N ASP A 176 -1.38 14.46 5.90
CA ASP A 176 -2.14 15.70 5.93
C ASP A 176 -3.63 15.33 5.83
N ASP A 177 -4.39 15.53 6.92
CA ASP A 177 -5.80 15.14 6.98
C ASP A 177 -6.73 16.20 6.38
N VAL A 178 -6.29 17.45 6.26
CA VAL A 178 -7.09 18.58 5.73
C VAL A 178 -7.29 18.42 4.22
N THR A 179 -6.20 18.20 3.50
CA THR A 179 -6.24 17.81 2.09
C THR A 179 -5.72 16.38 2.00
N PRO A 180 -6.57 15.35 2.11
CA PRO A 180 -6.09 13.99 2.35
C PRO A 180 -4.92 13.62 1.45
N GLU A 181 -3.71 13.75 1.98
CA GLU A 181 -2.46 13.44 1.30
C GLU A 181 -1.53 12.67 2.23
N GLN A 182 -0.90 11.64 1.70
CA GLN A 182 0.06 10.84 2.46
C GLN A 182 1.46 10.90 1.83
N ARG A 183 2.48 10.64 2.67
CA ARG A 183 3.83 10.30 2.23
C ARG A 183 4.34 9.09 2.98
N HIS A 184 5.03 8.23 2.27
CA HIS A 184 5.62 7.01 2.82
C HIS A 184 6.99 6.75 2.17
N TRP A 185 7.95 6.33 2.98
CA TRP A 185 9.28 5.89 2.57
C TRP A 185 9.59 4.54 3.18
N ASN A 186 10.58 3.84 2.62
CA ASN A 186 11.25 2.81 3.40
C ASN A 186 11.92 3.44 4.64
N ASN A 187 12.15 2.65 5.69
CA ASN A 187 12.54 3.18 7.00
C ASN A 187 13.88 3.94 7.00
N ASN A 188 14.77 3.69 6.05
CA ASN A 188 16.04 4.41 5.89
C ASN A 188 15.90 5.72 5.08
N GLY A 189 14.72 6.03 4.56
CA GLY A 189 14.44 7.26 3.83
C GLY A 189 15.02 7.35 2.42
N ILE A 190 15.61 6.28 1.89
CA ILE A 190 16.26 6.29 0.56
C ILE A 190 15.23 6.30 -0.56
N VAL A 191 14.14 5.54 -0.39
CA VAL A 191 13.11 5.37 -1.41
C VAL A 191 11.76 5.86 -0.89
N GLU A 192 11.17 6.84 -1.59
CA GLU A 192 9.81 7.29 -1.36
C GLU A 192 8.86 6.57 -2.32
N ASP A 193 7.82 5.93 -1.78
CA ASP A 193 6.80 5.27 -2.57
C ASP A 193 5.78 6.27 -3.13
N VAL A 194 5.26 5.97 -4.31
CA VAL A 194 4.37 6.87 -5.06
C VAL A 194 2.88 6.54 -4.87
N ALA A 195 2.55 5.32 -4.40
CA ALA A 195 1.16 4.87 -4.24
C ALA A 195 1.06 3.69 -3.26
N THR A 196 1.18 3.96 -1.96
CA THR A 196 1.20 2.94 -0.92
C THR A 196 -0.21 2.49 -0.54
N GLY A 197 -0.72 1.48 -1.22
CA GLY A 197 -2.07 0.95 -0.98
C GLY A 197 -2.28 0.41 0.43
N SER A 198 -1.28 -0.24 1.04
CA SER A 198 -1.36 -0.74 2.43
C SER A 198 -1.47 0.39 3.45
N ALA A 199 -0.71 1.47 3.26
CA ALA A 199 -0.80 2.67 4.08
C ALA A 199 -2.16 3.38 3.90
N ALA A 200 -2.68 3.44 2.67
CA ALA A 200 -4.01 4.00 2.40
C ALA A 200 -5.12 3.27 3.17
N GLY A 201 -5.00 1.94 3.30
CA GLY A 201 -5.94 1.15 4.11
C GLY A 201 -5.91 1.53 5.59
N VAL A 202 -4.72 1.67 6.20
CA VAL A 202 -4.63 2.08 7.61
C VAL A 202 -5.10 3.51 7.81
N ILE A 203 -4.83 4.42 6.87
CA ILE A 203 -5.35 5.80 6.90
C ILE A 203 -6.88 5.81 6.82
N GLY A 204 -7.48 4.98 5.97
CA GLY A 204 -8.93 4.83 5.90
C GLY A 204 -9.55 4.45 7.24
N ALA A 205 -8.99 3.45 7.89
CA ALA A 205 -9.44 3.00 9.21
C ALA A 205 -9.21 4.06 10.29
N TYR A 206 -8.04 4.68 10.29
CA TYR A 206 -7.66 5.76 11.20
C TYR A 206 -8.63 6.94 11.07
N ARG A 207 -8.88 7.44 9.87
CA ARG A 207 -9.80 8.56 9.61
C ARG A 207 -11.22 8.24 10.06
N LEU A 208 -11.72 7.02 9.81
CA LEU A 208 -13.05 6.62 10.26
C LEU A 208 -13.13 6.54 11.79
N LYS A 209 -12.11 6.02 12.47
CA LYS A 209 -12.04 5.96 13.93
C LYS A 209 -12.09 7.37 14.55
N HIS A 210 -11.32 8.30 13.99
CA HIS A 210 -11.20 9.67 14.50
C HIS A 210 -12.21 10.63 13.89
N GLN A 211 -13.30 10.14 13.29
CA GLN A 211 -14.43 10.92 12.74
C GLN A 211 -14.02 11.91 11.63
N ARG A 212 -12.94 11.58 10.89
CA ARG A 212 -12.44 12.33 9.72
C ARG A 212 -12.92 11.76 8.39
N ALA A 213 -13.60 10.62 8.42
CA ALA A 213 -14.23 9.99 7.27
C ALA A 213 -15.58 9.40 7.68
N GLU A 214 -16.49 9.26 6.72
CA GLU A 214 -17.80 8.65 6.94
C GLU A 214 -17.78 7.18 6.49
N SER A 215 -18.49 6.33 7.27
CA SER A 215 -18.62 4.91 6.96
C SER A 215 -19.30 4.69 5.60
N GLY A 216 -18.66 3.92 4.74
CA GLY A 216 -19.17 3.59 3.40
C GLY A 216 -18.97 4.68 2.35
N LYS A 217 -18.47 5.87 2.71
CA LYS A 217 -18.13 6.93 1.74
C LYS A 217 -16.68 6.85 1.30
N THR A 218 -16.46 6.91 0.00
CA THR A 218 -15.14 6.94 -0.61
C THR A 218 -14.56 8.35 -0.55
N PHE A 219 -13.29 8.47 -0.20
CA PHE A 219 -12.52 9.71 -0.35
C PHE A 219 -11.26 9.48 -1.19
N ALA A 220 -10.79 10.53 -1.83
CA ALA A 220 -9.52 10.54 -2.54
C ALA A 220 -8.37 10.77 -1.54
N LEU A 221 -7.33 9.94 -1.60
CA LEU A 221 -6.10 10.09 -0.86
C LEU A 221 -4.96 10.28 -1.85
N HIS A 222 -4.28 11.41 -1.76
CA HIS A 222 -3.21 11.79 -2.68
C HIS A 222 -1.86 11.31 -2.19
N GLN A 223 -0.94 11.00 -3.12
CA GLN A 223 0.45 10.62 -2.84
C GLN A 223 1.32 10.91 -4.06
N GLY A 224 2.64 10.98 -3.87
CA GLY A 224 3.64 10.92 -4.96
C GLY A 224 3.93 12.25 -5.64
N ARG A 225 3.27 13.37 -5.31
CA ARG A 225 3.58 14.67 -5.95
C ARG A 225 5.01 15.14 -5.69
N PHE A 226 5.59 14.79 -4.54
CA PHE A 226 6.96 15.17 -4.17
C PHE A 226 8.03 14.38 -4.91
N THR A 227 7.65 13.25 -5.52
CA THR A 227 8.52 12.45 -6.39
C THR A 227 8.29 12.74 -7.87
N GLY A 228 7.43 13.72 -8.21
CA GLY A 228 7.04 14.02 -9.58
C GLY A 228 6.09 12.97 -10.22
N ARG A 229 5.53 12.05 -9.41
CA ARG A 229 4.64 10.97 -9.85
C ARG A 229 3.32 10.99 -9.06
N PRO A 230 2.47 12.03 -9.25
CA PRO A 230 1.24 12.17 -8.49
C PRO A 230 0.29 10.99 -8.73
N SER A 231 -0.23 10.45 -7.65
CA SER A 231 -1.15 9.32 -7.62
C SER A 231 -2.37 9.65 -6.77
N VAL A 232 -3.49 9.02 -7.07
CA VAL A 232 -4.73 9.10 -6.29
C VAL A 232 -5.19 7.69 -5.96
N LEU A 233 -5.35 7.43 -4.66
CA LEU A 233 -5.95 6.21 -4.14
C LEU A 233 -7.36 6.53 -3.66
N HIS A 234 -8.34 5.73 -4.03
CA HIS A 234 -9.72 5.86 -3.56
C HIS A 234 -9.92 4.92 -2.38
N VAL A 235 -10.22 5.49 -1.21
CA VAL A 235 -10.29 4.74 0.05
C VAL A 235 -11.72 4.76 0.56
N THR A 236 -12.27 3.58 0.84
CA THR A 236 -13.64 3.41 1.36
C THR A 236 -13.57 2.65 2.68
N PRO A 237 -13.53 3.34 3.82
CA PRO A 237 -13.63 2.71 5.12
C PRO A 237 -15.10 2.40 5.44
N ARG A 238 -15.34 1.28 6.10
CA ARG A 238 -16.69 0.87 6.50
C ARG A 238 -16.68 0.31 7.91
N ARG A 239 -17.59 0.83 8.76
CA ARG A 239 -17.87 0.23 10.07
C ARG A 239 -18.89 -0.89 9.87
N MET A 240 -18.51 -2.07 10.32
CA MET A 240 -19.34 -3.27 10.26
C MET A 240 -20.31 -3.30 11.46
N GLU A 241 -21.33 -4.13 11.39
CA GLU A 241 -22.27 -4.35 12.50
C GLU A 241 -21.57 -4.87 13.77
N SER A 242 -20.48 -5.62 13.60
CA SER A 242 -19.62 -6.08 14.71
C SER A 242 -18.85 -4.95 15.41
N GLY A 243 -18.86 -3.72 14.88
CA GLY A 243 -18.06 -2.59 15.32
C GLY A 243 -16.66 -2.54 14.67
N ASP A 244 -16.22 -3.60 13.99
CA ASP A 244 -14.96 -3.63 13.26
C ASP A 244 -14.94 -2.60 12.12
N ILE A 245 -13.75 -2.17 11.74
CA ILE A 245 -13.57 -1.33 10.56
C ILE A 245 -12.92 -2.17 9.47
N GLU A 246 -13.56 -2.23 8.31
CA GLU A 246 -12.98 -2.78 7.08
C GLU A 246 -12.66 -1.67 6.10
N VAL A 247 -11.63 -1.88 5.27
CA VAL A 247 -11.24 -0.88 4.29
C VAL A 247 -11.07 -1.52 2.91
N CYS A 248 -11.64 -0.85 1.90
CA CYS A 248 -11.34 -1.09 0.50
C CYS A 248 -10.46 0.05 -0.03
N VAL A 249 -9.45 -0.32 -0.81
CA VAL A 249 -8.59 0.64 -1.54
C VAL A 249 -8.69 0.32 -3.02
N SER A 250 -8.94 1.33 -3.83
CA SER A 250 -9.06 1.17 -5.28
C SER A 250 -8.29 2.24 -6.03
N GLY A 251 -7.94 1.93 -7.28
CA GLY A 251 -7.25 2.84 -8.18
C GLY A 251 -7.35 2.35 -9.63
N ASN A 252 -7.07 3.26 -10.55
CA ASN A 252 -6.96 2.94 -11.97
C ASN A 252 -5.58 2.36 -12.26
N VAL A 253 -5.52 1.43 -13.21
CA VAL A 253 -4.28 0.77 -13.62
C VAL A 253 -3.95 1.16 -15.05
N ALA A 254 -2.77 1.78 -15.22
CA ALA A 254 -2.22 2.10 -16.52
C ALA A 254 -1.28 0.97 -16.99
N PHE A 255 -1.47 0.51 -18.22
CA PHE A 255 -0.57 -0.45 -18.86
C PHE A 255 0.55 0.30 -19.58
N VAL A 256 1.79 0.12 -19.12
CA VAL A 256 2.95 0.83 -19.67
C VAL A 256 3.60 0.04 -20.81
N GLY A 257 3.68 -1.29 -20.67
CA GLY A 257 4.32 -2.14 -21.67
C GLY A 257 4.33 -3.61 -21.27
N HIS A 258 4.93 -4.43 -22.10
CA HIS A 258 5.21 -5.84 -21.84
C HIS A 258 6.57 -6.19 -22.45
N GLY A 259 7.16 -7.26 -21.96
CA GLY A 259 8.42 -7.78 -22.43
C GLY A 259 8.57 -9.26 -22.08
N GLU A 260 9.65 -9.85 -22.53
CA GLU A 260 10.02 -11.25 -22.31
C GLU A 260 11.44 -11.32 -21.79
N LEU A 261 11.69 -12.17 -20.81
CA LEU A 261 13.05 -12.49 -20.35
C LEU A 261 13.55 -13.68 -21.16
N ALA A 262 14.59 -13.47 -21.95
CA ALA A 262 15.19 -14.51 -22.77
C ALA A 262 15.92 -15.57 -21.94
N VAL A 263 16.44 -15.18 -20.77
CA VAL A 263 17.18 -16.06 -19.85
C VAL A 263 16.81 -15.68 -18.41
N LEU A 264 16.62 -16.67 -17.56
CA LEU A 264 16.49 -16.44 -16.12
C LEU A 264 17.87 -16.20 -15.49
N PRO A 265 17.98 -15.31 -14.51
CA PRO A 265 19.23 -15.13 -13.77
C PRO A 265 19.56 -16.38 -12.95
N ASP A 266 20.84 -16.67 -12.81
CA ASP A 266 21.35 -17.82 -12.03
C ASP A 266 21.05 -17.68 -10.53
#